data_96ff636ed55140ad92d82bee3c26116a
#
_entry.id   96ff636ed55140ad92d82bee3c26116a
#
_cell.length_a   1.000
_cell.length_b   1.000
_cell.length_c   1.000
_cell.angle_alpha   90.00
_cell.angle_beta   90.00
_cell.angle_gamma   90.00
#
_symmetry.space_group_name_H-M   'P 1'
#
loop_
_entity.id
_entity.type
_entity.pdbx_description
1 polymer ?
#
loop_
_entity_poly.entity_id
_entity_poly.type
_entity_poly.pdbx_seq_one_letter_code
_entity_poly.pdbx_strand_id
1 'polypeptide(L)'
;MDQSSTIYAHLGQVNDPEIPVLSLHDMGILREVKVLPVTDPRHAEALHTFQSSHPDAPEGNEAQVYEIVISPTYVGCPAMDRMSQDIEEAMFVRQLPFTITQQLQPSWTTEWISEEGKKKMEAYGIAPPVSGSADKRELFAEAPKVRCPKCKDPDTRMLSLHGSTACKSQYVCNSCLEPFEYFKCL
;
A
#
# COMPACT_ATOMS: atom_id res chain seq x y z
N MET A 1 -23.98 1.47 -8.55
CA MET A 1 -22.50 1.55 -8.38
C MET A 1 -21.92 0.58 -9.39
N ASP A 2 -20.91 0.99 -10.12
CA ASP A 2 -20.17 0.12 -11.04
C ASP A 2 -19.46 -1.00 -10.25
N GLN A 3 -19.34 -2.18 -10.85
CA GLN A 3 -18.73 -3.34 -10.19
C GLN A 3 -17.26 -3.11 -9.85
N SER A 4 -16.52 -2.37 -10.69
CA SER A 4 -15.15 -1.94 -10.40
C SER A 4 -15.04 -1.14 -9.10
N SER A 5 -15.97 -0.19 -8.87
CA SER A 5 -16.02 0.59 -7.62
C SER A 5 -16.29 -0.29 -6.40
N THR A 6 -17.13 -1.32 -6.56
CA THR A 6 -17.43 -2.27 -5.48
C THR A 6 -16.21 -3.14 -5.14
N ILE A 7 -15.48 -3.60 -6.16
CA ILE A 7 -14.23 -4.34 -5.98
C ILE A 7 -13.18 -3.44 -5.34
N TYR A 8 -13.01 -2.21 -5.82
CA TYR A 8 -12.07 -1.25 -5.25
C TYR A 8 -12.33 -1.01 -3.76
N ALA A 9 -13.59 -0.79 -3.36
CA ALA A 9 -13.96 -0.62 -1.97
C ALA A 9 -13.69 -1.87 -1.11
N HIS A 10 -13.88 -3.06 -1.67
CA HIS A 10 -13.59 -4.32 -1.00
C HIS A 10 -12.08 -4.52 -0.80
N LEU A 11 -11.29 -4.37 -1.85
CA LEU A 11 -9.84 -4.49 -1.80
C LEU A 11 -9.19 -3.39 -0.96
N GLY A 12 -9.85 -2.22 -0.88
CA GLY A 12 -9.45 -1.13 0.00
C GLY A 12 -9.45 -1.48 1.49
N GLN A 13 -10.00 -2.63 1.88
CA GLN A 13 -9.98 -3.15 3.26
C GLN A 13 -8.85 -4.15 3.52
N VAL A 14 -8.12 -4.57 2.49
CA VAL A 14 -6.92 -5.40 2.65
C VAL A 14 -5.85 -4.57 3.34
N ASN A 15 -5.25 -5.09 4.40
CA ASN A 15 -4.31 -4.35 5.21
C ASN A 15 -2.86 -4.55 4.74
N ASP A 16 -2.03 -3.55 4.99
CA ASP A 16 -0.58 -3.65 4.83
C ASP A 16 -0.01 -4.66 5.84
N PRO A 17 0.79 -5.67 5.41
CA PRO A 17 1.32 -6.69 6.31
C PRO A 17 2.37 -6.15 7.30
N GLU A 18 3.02 -5.02 7.00
CA GLU A 18 4.05 -4.40 7.84
C GLU A 18 3.46 -3.34 8.78
N ILE A 19 2.29 -2.76 8.43
CA ILE A 19 1.56 -1.78 9.22
C ILE A 19 0.07 -2.17 9.25
N PRO A 20 -0.32 -3.18 10.03
CA PRO A 20 -1.63 -3.84 9.91
C PRO A 20 -2.85 -2.96 10.27
N VAL A 21 -2.63 -1.75 10.76
CA VAL A 21 -3.69 -0.75 10.97
C VAL A 21 -4.02 0.06 9.72
N LEU A 22 -3.19 -0.04 8.67
CA LEU A 22 -3.37 0.66 7.41
C LEU A 22 -3.88 -0.31 6.34
N SER A 23 -4.90 0.11 5.62
CA SER A 23 -5.34 -0.59 4.42
C SER A 23 -4.50 -0.17 3.19
N LEU A 24 -4.55 -0.98 2.13
CA LEU A 24 -3.92 -0.63 0.84
C LEU A 24 -4.47 0.69 0.28
N HIS A 25 -5.73 1.01 0.60
CA HIS A 25 -6.34 2.31 0.26
C HIS A 25 -5.73 3.45 1.11
N ASP A 26 -5.61 3.25 2.43
CA ASP A 26 -4.98 4.26 3.33
C ASP A 26 -3.56 4.60 2.89
N MET A 27 -2.83 3.60 2.42
CA MET A 27 -1.44 3.75 1.93
C MET A 27 -1.36 4.30 0.50
N GLY A 28 -2.48 4.37 -0.24
CA GLY A 28 -2.47 4.72 -1.65
C GLY A 28 -1.74 3.70 -2.53
N ILE A 29 -1.58 2.46 -2.06
CA ILE A 29 -0.99 1.34 -2.81
C ILE A 29 -1.98 0.82 -3.83
N LEU A 30 -3.26 0.65 -3.45
CA LEU A 30 -4.34 0.32 -4.38
C LEU A 30 -4.68 1.56 -5.22
N ARG A 31 -4.35 1.51 -6.53
CA ARG A 31 -4.51 2.67 -7.44
C ARG A 31 -5.81 2.65 -8.19
N GLU A 32 -6.12 1.55 -8.80
CA GLU A 32 -7.26 1.44 -9.71
C GLU A 32 -7.76 0.00 -9.78
N VAL A 33 -9.06 -0.14 -10.02
CA VAL A 33 -9.68 -1.38 -10.47
C VAL A 33 -10.49 -1.04 -11.73
N LYS A 34 -10.15 -1.67 -12.83
CA LYS A 34 -10.82 -1.44 -14.12
C LYS A 34 -11.10 -2.74 -14.85
N VAL A 35 -12.06 -2.71 -15.77
CA VAL A 35 -12.34 -3.84 -16.64
C VAL A 35 -11.21 -3.96 -17.66
N LEU A 36 -10.65 -5.15 -17.76
CA LEU A 36 -9.63 -5.46 -18.76
C LEU A 36 -10.30 -5.75 -20.12
N PRO A 37 -9.95 -5.06 -21.19
CA PRO A 37 -10.53 -5.30 -22.50
C PRO A 37 -10.29 -6.72 -22.99
N VAL A 38 -11.27 -7.32 -23.68
CA VAL A 38 -11.16 -8.67 -24.27
C VAL A 38 -9.99 -8.76 -25.29
N THR A 39 -9.61 -7.63 -25.88
CA THR A 39 -8.47 -7.52 -26.80
C THR A 39 -7.10 -7.53 -26.10
N ASP A 40 -7.05 -7.37 -24.79
CA ASP A 40 -5.80 -7.46 -24.02
C ASP A 40 -5.39 -8.94 -23.90
N PRO A 41 -4.15 -9.31 -24.24
CA PRO A 41 -3.69 -10.71 -24.17
C PRO A 41 -3.80 -11.30 -22.74
N ARG A 42 -3.69 -10.49 -21.71
CA ARG A 42 -3.83 -10.92 -20.30
C ARG A 42 -5.26 -11.34 -19.94
N HIS A 43 -6.27 -10.90 -20.72
CA HIS A 43 -7.67 -11.27 -20.51
C HIS A 43 -7.89 -12.78 -20.62
N ALA A 44 -7.38 -13.39 -21.69
CA ALA A 44 -7.50 -14.83 -21.89
C ALA A 44 -6.74 -15.65 -20.83
N GLU A 45 -5.55 -15.19 -20.44
CA GLU A 45 -4.74 -15.83 -19.40
C GLU A 45 -5.45 -15.78 -18.04
N ALA A 46 -5.98 -14.62 -17.64
CA ALA A 46 -6.72 -14.45 -16.38
C ALA A 46 -7.98 -15.34 -16.35
N LEU A 47 -8.73 -15.43 -17.44
CA LEU A 47 -9.87 -16.33 -17.56
C LEU A 47 -9.47 -17.80 -17.41
N HIS A 48 -8.41 -18.23 -18.09
CA HIS A 48 -7.93 -19.60 -18.00
C HIS A 48 -7.49 -19.96 -16.58
N THR A 49 -6.77 -19.05 -15.92
CA THR A 49 -6.33 -19.24 -14.51
C THR A 49 -7.54 -19.34 -13.58
N PHE A 50 -8.52 -18.45 -13.76
CA PHE A 50 -9.74 -18.45 -12.98
C PHE A 50 -10.55 -19.74 -13.16
N GLN A 51 -10.80 -20.20 -14.39
CA GLN A 51 -11.52 -21.42 -14.69
C GLN A 51 -10.82 -22.67 -14.14
N SER A 52 -9.49 -22.69 -14.15
CA SER A 52 -8.71 -23.78 -13.57
C SER A 52 -8.91 -23.91 -12.05
N SER A 53 -9.13 -22.78 -11.38
CA SER A 53 -9.37 -22.70 -9.92
C SER A 53 -10.86 -22.82 -9.55
N HIS A 54 -11.77 -22.58 -10.50
CA HIS A 54 -13.21 -22.58 -10.32
C HIS A 54 -13.88 -23.42 -11.44
N PRO A 55 -13.81 -24.75 -11.38
CA PRO A 55 -14.31 -25.64 -12.45
C PRO A 55 -15.81 -25.50 -12.69
N ASP A 56 -16.58 -25.02 -11.72
CA ASP A 56 -18.01 -24.79 -11.82
C ASP A 56 -18.38 -23.39 -12.35
N ALA A 57 -17.37 -22.54 -12.63
CA ALA A 57 -17.61 -21.22 -13.19
C ALA A 57 -18.16 -21.33 -14.63
N PRO A 58 -19.09 -20.43 -15.04
CA PRO A 58 -19.63 -20.47 -16.39
C PRO A 58 -18.53 -20.33 -17.43
N GLU A 59 -18.52 -21.26 -18.38
CA GLU A 59 -17.62 -21.20 -19.52
C GLU A 59 -18.05 -20.06 -20.46
N GLY A 60 -17.11 -19.21 -20.86
CA GLY A 60 -17.33 -18.20 -21.88
C GLY A 60 -16.35 -17.05 -21.84
N ASN A 61 -15.97 -16.56 -23.01
CA ASN A 61 -15.13 -15.36 -23.17
C ASN A 61 -15.86 -14.05 -22.79
N GLU A 62 -17.09 -14.13 -22.27
CA GLU A 62 -17.92 -12.96 -21.93
C GLU A 62 -17.76 -12.53 -20.47
N ALA A 63 -17.06 -13.32 -19.64
CA ALA A 63 -16.83 -12.92 -18.26
C ALA A 63 -15.91 -11.68 -18.20
N GLN A 64 -16.36 -10.67 -17.46
CA GLN A 64 -15.56 -9.47 -17.24
C GLN A 64 -14.33 -9.83 -16.39
N VAL A 65 -13.15 -9.58 -16.92
CA VAL A 65 -11.87 -9.67 -16.21
C VAL A 65 -11.51 -8.30 -15.65
N TYR A 66 -11.00 -8.28 -14.44
CA TYR A 66 -10.62 -7.04 -13.75
C TYR A 66 -9.09 -6.91 -13.68
N GLU A 67 -8.58 -5.74 -14.05
CA GLU A 67 -7.20 -5.36 -13.77
C GLU A 67 -7.15 -4.59 -12.46
N ILE A 68 -6.37 -5.10 -11.50
CA ILE A 68 -6.11 -4.48 -10.20
C ILE A 68 -4.72 -3.84 -10.27
N VAL A 69 -4.68 -2.51 -10.22
CA VAL A 69 -3.42 -1.76 -10.31
C VAL A 69 -2.96 -1.39 -8.91
N ILE A 70 -1.74 -1.80 -8.57
CA ILE A 70 -1.07 -1.49 -7.30
C ILE A 70 0.27 -0.82 -7.55
N SER A 71 0.68 0.07 -6.65
CA SER A 71 1.99 0.75 -6.70
C SER A 71 2.79 0.48 -5.43
N PRO A 72 4.00 -0.07 -5.54
CA PRO A 72 4.87 -0.26 -4.38
C PRO A 72 5.35 1.10 -3.84
N THR A 73 5.55 1.19 -2.53
CA THR A 73 6.11 2.38 -1.89
C THR A 73 7.55 2.65 -2.32
N TYR A 74 8.29 1.60 -2.69
CA TYR A 74 9.61 1.65 -3.32
C TYR A 74 9.84 0.41 -4.16
N VAL A 75 10.73 0.51 -5.14
CA VAL A 75 11.06 -0.62 -6.04
C VAL A 75 11.71 -1.76 -5.25
N GLY A 76 11.13 -2.97 -5.36
CA GLY A 76 11.61 -4.14 -4.65
C GLY A 76 11.11 -4.28 -3.20
N CYS A 77 9.99 -3.62 -2.84
CA CYS A 77 9.34 -3.80 -1.55
C CYS A 77 8.94 -5.28 -1.36
N PRO A 78 9.46 -5.99 -0.33
CA PRO A 78 9.16 -7.41 -0.12
C PRO A 78 7.71 -7.65 0.31
N ALA A 79 7.03 -6.64 0.84
CA ALA A 79 5.63 -6.73 1.22
C ALA A 79 4.67 -6.88 0.02
N MET A 80 5.12 -6.53 -1.21
CA MET A 80 4.28 -6.60 -2.40
C MET A 80 3.81 -8.00 -2.74
N ASP A 81 4.64 -9.02 -2.53
CA ASP A 81 4.26 -10.40 -2.78
C ASP A 81 3.13 -10.84 -1.82
N ARG A 82 3.24 -10.46 -0.55
CA ARG A 82 2.19 -10.74 0.43
C ARG A 82 0.92 -9.96 0.14
N MET A 83 1.02 -8.68 -0.20
CA MET A 83 -0.15 -7.86 -0.60
C MET A 83 -0.85 -8.43 -1.82
N SER A 84 -0.09 -8.93 -2.82
CA SER A 84 -0.66 -9.60 -3.98
C SER A 84 -1.43 -10.85 -3.58
N GLN A 85 -0.89 -11.69 -2.70
CA GLN A 85 -1.59 -12.87 -2.18
C GLN A 85 -2.87 -12.49 -1.42
N ASP A 86 -2.84 -11.47 -0.57
CA ASP A 86 -4.01 -11.01 0.18
C ASP A 86 -5.10 -10.45 -0.77
N ILE A 87 -4.71 -9.81 -1.87
CA ILE A 87 -5.61 -9.39 -2.96
C ILE A 87 -6.19 -10.63 -3.68
N GLU A 88 -5.37 -11.63 -4.00
CA GLU A 88 -5.80 -12.87 -4.62
C GLU A 88 -6.83 -13.60 -3.75
N GLU A 89 -6.59 -13.73 -2.44
CA GLU A 89 -7.53 -14.30 -1.49
C GLU A 89 -8.86 -13.53 -1.44
N ALA A 90 -8.80 -12.19 -1.41
CA ALA A 90 -9.99 -11.34 -1.41
C ALA A 90 -10.79 -11.47 -2.72
N MET A 91 -10.13 -11.58 -3.85
CA MET A 91 -10.78 -11.77 -5.16
C MET A 91 -11.32 -13.19 -5.33
N PHE A 92 -10.62 -14.20 -4.79
CA PHE A 92 -11.10 -15.60 -4.79
C PHE A 92 -12.48 -15.73 -4.12
N VAL A 93 -12.67 -15.07 -2.98
CA VAL A 93 -13.98 -15.04 -2.29
C VAL A 93 -15.07 -14.41 -3.15
N ARG A 94 -14.71 -13.50 -4.03
CA ARG A 94 -15.65 -12.86 -4.96
C ARG A 94 -15.96 -13.67 -6.21
N GLN A 95 -15.19 -14.69 -6.49
CA GLN A 95 -15.34 -15.54 -7.68
C GLN A 95 -15.35 -14.72 -8.98
N LEU A 96 -14.41 -13.79 -9.10
CA LEU A 96 -14.24 -12.92 -10.27
C LEU A 96 -12.85 -13.11 -10.87
N PRO A 97 -12.72 -13.26 -12.20
CA PRO A 97 -11.43 -13.34 -12.86
C PRO A 97 -10.73 -11.97 -12.83
N PHE A 98 -9.43 -11.98 -12.53
CA PHE A 98 -8.64 -10.76 -12.38
C PHE A 98 -7.18 -10.97 -12.78
N THR A 99 -6.46 -9.88 -12.95
CA THR A 99 -5.01 -9.82 -13.03
C THR A 99 -4.51 -8.67 -12.15
N ILE A 100 -3.31 -8.82 -11.57
CA ILE A 100 -2.67 -7.77 -10.78
C ILE A 100 -1.54 -7.16 -11.60
N THR A 101 -1.52 -5.83 -11.68
CA THR A 101 -0.47 -5.07 -12.37
C THR A 101 0.24 -4.16 -11.37
N GLN A 102 1.57 -4.30 -11.27
CA GLN A 102 2.38 -3.36 -10.51
C GLN A 102 2.74 -2.15 -11.38
N GLN A 103 2.29 -0.98 -10.97
CA GLN A 103 2.59 0.29 -11.62
C GLN A 103 3.74 0.99 -10.92
N LEU A 104 4.85 1.19 -11.62
CA LEU A 104 6.03 1.88 -11.11
C LEU A 104 6.07 3.36 -11.51
N GLN A 105 5.25 3.77 -12.49
CA GLN A 105 5.18 5.15 -12.96
C GLN A 105 3.70 5.62 -13.04
N PRO A 106 3.36 6.79 -12.46
CA PRO A 106 4.24 7.62 -11.62
C PRO A 106 4.68 6.86 -10.36
N SER A 107 5.87 7.19 -9.85
CA SER A 107 6.37 6.59 -8.61
C SER A 107 5.41 6.91 -7.46
N TRP A 108 5.26 5.98 -6.53
CA TRP A 108 4.50 6.21 -5.32
C TRP A 108 5.07 7.39 -4.51
N THR A 109 4.22 8.15 -3.88
CA THR A 109 4.61 9.27 -3.00
C THR A 109 3.82 9.22 -1.69
N THR A 110 4.39 9.75 -0.62
CA THR A 110 3.72 9.86 0.68
C THR A 110 2.48 10.76 0.66
N GLU A 111 2.31 11.57 -0.39
CA GLU A 111 1.10 12.39 -0.59
C GLU A 111 -0.14 11.53 -0.91
N TRP A 112 0.07 10.27 -1.36
CA TRP A 112 -1.02 9.34 -1.62
C TRP A 112 -1.56 8.67 -0.35
N ILE A 113 -0.85 8.79 0.77
CA ILE A 113 -1.37 8.33 2.07
C ILE A 113 -2.55 9.20 2.46
N SER A 114 -3.69 8.58 2.75
CA SER A 114 -4.89 9.28 3.17
C SER A 114 -4.68 9.98 4.53
N GLU A 115 -5.42 11.05 4.77
CA GLU A 115 -5.38 11.73 6.08
C GLU A 115 -5.84 10.81 7.21
N GLU A 116 -6.75 9.89 6.91
CA GLU A 116 -7.17 8.85 7.86
C GLU A 116 -6.04 7.84 8.11
N GLY A 117 -5.33 7.43 7.07
CA GLY A 117 -4.14 6.58 7.18
C GLY A 117 -3.06 7.22 8.06
N LYS A 118 -2.78 8.51 7.89
CA LYS A 118 -1.83 9.25 8.75
C LYS A 118 -2.26 9.25 10.22
N LYS A 119 -3.55 9.43 10.50
CA LYS A 119 -4.10 9.37 11.87
C LYS A 119 -3.99 7.97 12.47
N LYS A 120 -4.32 6.93 11.71
CA LYS A 120 -4.18 5.53 12.14
C LYS A 120 -2.73 5.20 12.44
N MET A 121 -1.80 5.63 11.57
CA MET A 121 -0.36 5.47 11.74
C MET A 121 0.10 6.11 13.06
N GLU A 122 -0.28 7.38 13.30
CA GLU A 122 0.07 8.09 14.53
C GLU A 122 -0.52 7.43 15.78
N ALA A 123 -1.78 6.99 15.74
CA ALA A 123 -2.43 6.28 16.84
C ALA A 123 -1.77 4.92 17.13
N TYR A 124 -1.22 4.26 16.12
CA TYR A 124 -0.47 3.01 16.24
C TYR A 124 0.94 3.21 16.81
N GLY A 125 1.43 4.45 16.87
CA GLY A 125 2.75 4.79 17.43
C GLY A 125 3.83 4.98 16.36
N ILE A 126 3.46 5.06 15.10
CA ILE A 126 4.35 5.40 13.98
C ILE A 126 4.12 6.86 13.62
N ALA A 127 5.16 7.68 13.63
CA ALA A 127 5.06 9.07 13.20
C ALA A 127 4.84 9.13 11.67
N PRO A 128 3.78 9.81 11.19
CA PRO A 128 3.50 9.92 9.76
C PRO A 128 4.52 10.80 9.05
N PRO A 129 4.63 10.69 7.70
CA PRO A 129 5.56 11.49 6.91
C PRO A 129 5.26 12.99 7.05
N VAL A 130 6.34 13.78 7.16
CA VAL A 130 6.26 15.24 7.22
C VAL A 130 6.23 15.78 5.80
N SER A 131 5.19 16.55 5.45
CA SER A 131 5.03 17.14 4.12
C SER A 131 6.23 18.02 3.74
N GLY A 132 6.73 17.87 2.51
CA GLY A 132 7.82 18.69 1.98
C GLY A 132 9.24 18.17 2.26
N SER A 133 9.41 17.03 2.91
CA SER A 133 10.73 16.42 3.18
C SER A 133 11.24 15.47 2.08
N ALA A 134 10.53 15.37 0.95
CA ALA A 134 10.85 14.47 -0.17
C ALA A 134 11.97 14.97 -1.10
N ASP A 135 12.84 15.88 -0.67
CA ASP A 135 13.97 16.31 -1.49
C ASP A 135 15.12 15.29 -1.41
N LYS A 136 15.29 14.53 -2.49
CA LYS A 136 16.34 13.50 -2.65
C LYS A 136 17.78 14.04 -2.48
N ARG A 137 17.96 15.35 -2.29
CA ARG A 137 19.25 16.00 -1.96
C ARG A 137 19.63 15.88 -0.50
N GLU A 138 18.73 15.37 0.35
CA GLU A 138 18.92 15.28 1.80
C GLU A 138 19.67 14.04 2.30
N LEU A 139 20.32 13.27 1.45
CA LEU A 139 21.25 12.21 1.91
C LEU A 139 22.36 12.72 2.83
N PHE A 140 22.53 14.05 2.91
CA PHE A 140 23.50 14.78 3.76
C PHE A 140 22.87 15.90 4.59
N ALA A 141 21.54 16.04 4.60
CA ALA A 141 20.82 17.04 5.38
C ALA A 141 20.55 16.55 6.82
N GLU A 142 20.23 17.47 7.71
CA GLU A 142 19.77 17.14 9.06
C GLU A 142 18.53 16.25 9.01
N ALA A 143 18.45 15.27 9.91
CA ALA A 143 17.28 14.40 10.03
C ALA A 143 16.01 15.24 10.19
N PRO A 144 14.89 14.86 9.53
CA PRO A 144 13.65 15.62 9.64
C PRO A 144 13.19 15.73 11.08
N LYS A 145 12.69 16.90 11.48
CA LYS A 145 12.10 17.12 12.80
C LYS A 145 10.72 16.45 12.83
N VAL A 146 10.64 15.34 13.53
CA VAL A 146 9.45 14.49 13.62
C VAL A 146 8.86 14.65 15.01
N ARG A 147 7.55 14.86 15.11
CA ARG A 147 6.87 14.89 16.42
C ARG A 147 6.70 13.49 16.99
N CYS A 148 6.89 13.37 18.30
CA CYS A 148 6.61 12.11 19.01
C CYS A 148 5.13 11.74 18.86
N PRO A 149 4.79 10.54 18.38
CA PRO A 149 3.39 10.13 18.22
C PRO A 149 2.68 9.99 19.58
N LYS A 150 3.42 9.77 20.67
CA LYS A 150 2.88 9.57 22.02
C LYS A 150 2.62 10.88 22.77
N CYS A 151 3.63 11.72 22.97
CA CYS A 151 3.50 12.97 23.75
C CYS A 151 3.42 14.24 22.91
N LYS A 152 3.54 14.12 21.57
CA LYS A 152 3.46 15.20 20.58
C LYS A 152 4.60 16.24 20.68
N ASP A 153 5.61 15.98 21.51
CA ASP A 153 6.76 16.86 21.64
C ASP A 153 7.59 16.84 20.34
N PRO A 154 8.02 18.00 19.82
CA PRO A 154 8.88 18.10 18.65
C PRO A 154 10.36 17.78 18.94
N ASP A 155 10.75 17.73 20.22
CA ASP A 155 12.14 17.43 20.63
C ASP A 155 12.40 15.92 20.54
N THR A 156 12.81 15.51 19.35
CA THR A 156 13.10 14.12 19.00
C THR A 156 14.42 14.02 18.25
N ARG A 157 15.04 12.86 18.30
CA ARG A 157 16.27 12.58 17.53
C ARG A 157 16.20 11.24 16.85
N MET A 158 16.77 11.16 15.65
CA MET A 158 16.91 9.91 14.91
C MET A 158 17.97 9.02 15.57
N LEU A 159 17.65 7.75 15.76
CA LEU A 159 18.56 6.70 16.24
C LEU A 159 19.19 5.95 15.07
N SER A 160 18.36 5.65 14.06
CA SER A 160 18.77 4.89 12.87
C SER A 160 17.97 5.31 11.66
N LEU A 161 18.62 5.37 10.51
CA LEU A 161 17.97 5.58 9.21
C LEU A 161 17.09 4.40 8.80
N HIS A 162 17.32 3.22 9.37
CA HIS A 162 16.57 1.99 9.11
C HIS A 162 15.82 1.57 10.38
N GLY A 163 14.49 1.38 10.24
CA GLY A 163 13.60 0.84 11.25
C GLY A 163 13.39 -0.67 11.08
N SER A 164 12.21 -1.15 11.46
CA SER A 164 11.81 -2.55 11.25
C SER A 164 11.72 -2.91 9.76
N THR A 165 11.46 -1.93 8.90
CA THR A 165 11.39 -2.05 7.43
C THR A 165 12.11 -0.90 6.75
N ALA A 166 12.40 -1.05 5.45
CA ALA A 166 13.15 -0.04 4.69
C ALA A 166 12.42 1.31 4.55
N CYS A 167 11.09 1.31 4.61
CA CYS A 167 10.24 2.52 4.56
C CYS A 167 10.18 3.26 5.91
N LYS A 168 10.78 2.73 6.99
CA LYS A 168 10.75 3.32 8.32
C LYS A 168 12.14 3.65 8.83
N SER A 169 12.23 4.61 9.76
CA SER A 169 13.44 4.96 10.51
C SER A 169 13.13 5.01 12.00
N GLN A 170 14.15 4.80 12.83
CA GLN A 170 14.02 4.77 14.28
C GLN A 170 14.32 6.13 14.88
N TYR A 171 13.44 6.58 15.76
CA TYR A 171 13.56 7.82 16.53
C TYR A 171 13.37 7.57 18.02
N VAL A 172 13.77 8.54 18.84
CA VAL A 172 13.45 8.60 20.26
C VAL A 172 13.03 10.02 20.62
N CYS A 173 12.02 10.14 21.46
CA CYS A 173 11.60 11.39 22.07
C CYS A 173 12.54 11.76 23.21
N ASN A 174 13.07 13.00 23.23
CA ASN A 174 13.93 13.46 24.34
C ASN A 174 13.12 13.81 25.60
N SER A 175 11.82 14.10 25.46
CA SER A 175 10.95 14.47 26.59
C SER A 175 10.36 13.26 27.31
N CYS A 176 9.71 12.31 26.61
CA CYS A 176 9.10 11.14 27.24
C CYS A 176 9.93 9.86 27.14
N LEU A 177 11.08 9.91 26.46
CA LEU A 177 12.04 8.83 26.25
C LEU A 177 11.49 7.63 25.48
N GLU A 178 10.33 7.78 24.84
CA GLU A 178 9.72 6.72 24.04
C GLU A 178 10.46 6.55 22.72
N PRO A 179 10.93 5.34 22.36
CA PRO A 179 11.36 5.01 21.02
C PRO A 179 10.14 4.82 20.12
N PHE A 180 10.22 5.29 18.87
CA PHE A 180 9.15 5.15 17.89
C PHE A 180 9.69 5.07 16.48
N GLU A 181 8.88 4.58 15.56
CA GLU A 181 9.20 4.57 14.14
C GLU A 181 8.63 5.80 13.43
N TYR A 182 9.33 6.27 12.44
CA TYR A 182 8.92 7.33 11.53
C TYR A 182 8.79 6.77 10.12
N PHE A 183 7.65 6.95 9.48
CA PHE A 183 7.46 6.58 8.07
C PHE A 183 8.13 7.62 7.19
N LYS A 184 9.17 7.20 6.46
CA LYS A 184 9.99 8.10 5.65
C LYS A 184 9.24 8.63 4.43
N CYS A 185 9.54 9.86 4.02
CA CYS A 185 9.18 10.36 2.70
C CYS A 185 10.03 9.64 1.64
N LEU A 186 9.38 8.99 0.68
CA LEU A 186 10.00 8.20 -0.39
C LEU A 186 9.68 8.83 -1.75
#